data_0fd3599f9e838132455abca825561929
#
_entry.id   0fd3599f9e838132455abca825561929
#
_cell.length_a   1.000
_cell.length_b   1.000
_cell.length_c   1.000
_cell.angle_alpha   90.00
_cell.angle_beta   90.00
_cell.angle_gamma   90.00
#
_symmetry.space_group_name_H-M   'P 1'
#
loop_
_entity.id
_entity.type
_entity.pdbx_description
1 polymer ?
#
loop_
_entity_poly.entity_id
_entity_poly.type
_entity_poly.pdbx_seq_one_letter_code
_entity_poly.pdbx_strand_id
1 'polypeptide(L)'
;KKLTPLLLYATVEGAHRFFGFFDTSPFSFFLIMFLLFFWCLILHYKNIGLSLFACGGIANAIVSLINGGRMPMLGITAVYSIYQPMTDKTIFPFLCDWISSPFRHYLLSFGDILLAVGITIFLIQGLAGLWRNLKNKIKI
;
A
#
# COMPACT_ATOMS: atom_id res chain seq x y z
N LYS A 1 -3.75 12.60 -15.72
CA LYS A 1 -2.44 11.85 -15.74
C LYS A 1 -1.85 11.57 -14.34
N LYS A 2 -2.08 12.40 -13.29
CA LYS A 2 -1.48 12.20 -11.94
C LYS A 2 -2.15 11.12 -11.09
N LEU A 3 -3.40 10.77 -11.37
CA LEU A 3 -4.19 9.83 -10.57
C LEU A 3 -4.17 8.40 -11.13
N THR A 4 -3.59 8.18 -12.32
CA THR A 4 -3.62 6.87 -12.99
C THR A 4 -3.04 5.73 -12.13
N PRO A 5 -1.87 5.86 -11.48
CA PRO A 5 -1.34 4.78 -10.66
C PRO A 5 -2.20 4.48 -9.43
N LEU A 6 -2.80 5.51 -8.84
CA LEU A 6 -3.68 5.36 -7.67
C LEU A 6 -4.99 4.65 -8.04
N LEU A 7 -5.57 4.99 -9.20
CA LEU A 7 -6.76 4.33 -9.72
C LEU A 7 -6.48 2.88 -10.08
N LEU A 8 -5.34 2.58 -10.71
CA LEU A 8 -4.92 1.21 -11.01
C LEU A 8 -4.71 0.40 -9.73
N TYR A 9 -4.04 0.97 -8.71
CA TYR A 9 -3.93 0.32 -7.41
C TYR A 9 -5.30 -0.01 -6.82
N ALA A 10 -6.20 0.96 -6.74
CA ALA A 10 -7.54 0.76 -6.20
C ALA A 10 -8.34 -0.29 -6.98
N THR A 11 -8.15 -0.36 -8.31
CA THR A 11 -8.80 -1.35 -9.16
C THR A 11 -8.25 -2.76 -8.90
N VAL A 12 -6.93 -2.93 -8.82
CA VAL A 12 -6.29 -4.24 -8.56
C VAL A 12 -6.63 -4.73 -7.15
N GLU A 13 -6.54 -3.84 -6.16
CA GLU A 13 -6.91 -4.15 -4.77
C GLU A 13 -8.41 -4.49 -4.64
N GLY A 14 -9.27 -3.73 -5.31
CA GLY A 14 -10.71 -4.00 -5.37
C GLY A 14 -11.01 -5.33 -6.04
N ALA A 15 -10.39 -5.63 -7.17
CA ALA A 15 -10.55 -6.92 -7.86
C ALA A 15 -10.12 -8.10 -6.98
N HIS A 16 -9.01 -7.97 -6.26
CA HIS A 16 -8.57 -8.99 -5.32
C HIS A 16 -9.60 -9.21 -4.20
N ARG A 17 -10.07 -8.16 -3.54
CA ARG A 17 -10.98 -8.24 -2.41
C ARG A 17 -12.38 -8.78 -2.79
N PHE A 18 -12.91 -8.39 -3.96
CA PHE A 18 -14.25 -8.78 -4.38
C PHE A 18 -14.32 -10.12 -5.09
N PHE A 19 -13.27 -10.49 -5.83
CA PHE A 19 -13.30 -11.66 -6.71
C PHE A 19 -12.32 -12.77 -6.31
N GLY A 20 -11.48 -12.55 -5.27
CA GLY A 20 -10.43 -13.50 -4.90
C GLY A 20 -9.41 -13.76 -6.02
N PHE A 21 -9.28 -12.82 -6.96
CA PHE A 21 -8.61 -13.04 -8.25
C PHE A 21 -7.16 -13.53 -8.13
N PHE A 22 -6.50 -13.22 -7.01
CA PHE A 22 -5.11 -13.60 -6.76
C PHE A 22 -4.92 -14.64 -5.66
N ASP A 23 -5.99 -15.25 -5.15
CA ASP A 23 -5.88 -16.27 -4.10
C ASP A 23 -5.09 -17.50 -4.57
N THR A 24 -5.18 -17.82 -5.87
CA THR A 24 -4.42 -18.90 -6.49
C THR A 24 -2.98 -18.52 -6.85
N SER A 25 -2.66 -17.24 -6.93
CA SER A 25 -1.32 -16.73 -7.28
C SER A 25 -0.98 -15.46 -6.52
N PRO A 26 -0.78 -15.53 -5.20
CA PRO A 26 -0.45 -14.36 -4.38
C PRO A 26 0.89 -13.73 -4.76
N PHE A 27 1.84 -14.50 -5.28
CA PHE A 27 3.10 -13.99 -5.81
C PHE A 27 2.86 -13.00 -6.96
N SER A 28 1.97 -13.33 -7.90
CA SER A 28 1.63 -12.45 -9.02
C SER A 28 0.96 -11.16 -8.54
N PHE A 29 0.12 -11.25 -7.50
CA PHE A 29 -0.49 -10.08 -6.87
C PHE A 29 0.58 -9.09 -6.36
N PHE A 30 1.51 -9.57 -5.54
CA PHE A 30 2.55 -8.70 -4.97
C PHE A 30 3.55 -8.20 -6.03
N LEU A 31 3.83 -8.98 -7.07
CA LEU A 31 4.65 -8.52 -8.18
C LEU A 31 3.98 -7.36 -8.94
N ILE A 32 2.69 -7.46 -9.23
CA ILE A 32 1.93 -6.38 -9.86
C ILE A 32 1.90 -5.15 -8.96
N MET A 33 1.65 -5.32 -7.66
CA MET A 33 1.68 -4.22 -6.68
C MET A 33 3.04 -3.53 -6.66
N PHE A 34 4.14 -4.29 -6.63
CA PHE A 34 5.49 -3.75 -6.68
C PHE A 34 5.70 -2.88 -7.93
N LEU A 35 5.32 -3.36 -9.10
CA LEU A 35 5.47 -2.62 -10.37
C LEU A 35 4.63 -1.34 -10.38
N LEU A 36 3.39 -1.38 -9.87
CA LEU A 36 2.51 -0.21 -9.80
C LEU A 36 3.05 0.85 -8.85
N PHE A 37 3.51 0.47 -7.67
CA PHE A 37 4.08 1.40 -6.71
C PHE A 37 5.42 1.98 -7.18
N PHE A 38 6.26 1.16 -7.80
CA PHE A 38 7.52 1.60 -8.39
C PHE A 38 7.29 2.60 -9.52
N TRP A 39 6.31 2.33 -10.38
CA TRP A 39 5.88 3.27 -11.42
C TRP A 39 5.33 4.58 -10.82
N CYS A 40 4.50 4.48 -9.78
CA CYS A 40 4.01 5.66 -9.05
C CYS A 40 5.16 6.51 -8.50
N LEU A 41 6.17 5.87 -7.90
CA LEU A 41 7.35 6.55 -7.37
C LEU A 41 8.13 7.28 -8.47
N ILE A 42 8.40 6.64 -9.60
CA ILE A 42 9.11 7.27 -10.73
C ILE A 42 8.35 8.50 -11.25
N LEU A 43 7.04 8.40 -11.41
CA LEU A 43 6.24 9.49 -11.97
C LEU A 43 6.03 10.65 -11.00
N HIS A 44 6.06 10.38 -9.71
CA HIS A 44 5.62 11.33 -8.68
C HIS A 44 6.63 11.57 -7.55
N TYR A 45 7.91 11.24 -7.75
CA TYR A 45 8.97 11.36 -6.73
C TYR A 45 9.11 12.77 -6.11
N LYS A 46 8.64 13.82 -6.80
CA LYS A 46 8.61 15.20 -6.29
C LYS A 46 7.42 15.49 -5.36
N ASN A 47 6.41 14.62 -5.33
CA ASN A 47 5.27 14.74 -4.43
C ASN A 47 5.50 13.86 -3.21
N ILE A 48 5.77 14.48 -2.05
CA ILE A 48 6.14 13.77 -0.83
C ILE A 48 5.05 12.78 -0.38
N GLY A 49 3.77 13.13 -0.53
CA GLY A 49 2.65 12.25 -0.17
C GLY A 49 2.61 11.00 -1.04
N LEU A 50 2.70 11.17 -2.37
CA LEU A 50 2.72 10.03 -3.31
C LEU A 50 4.01 9.20 -3.22
N SER A 51 5.14 9.83 -2.89
CA SER A 51 6.39 9.11 -2.67
C SER A 51 6.33 8.22 -1.42
N LEU A 52 5.82 8.74 -0.31
CA LEU A 52 5.63 7.94 0.91
C LEU A 52 4.64 6.79 0.69
N PHE A 53 3.53 7.07 0.01
CA PHE A 53 2.54 6.05 -0.38
C PHE A 53 3.20 4.95 -1.21
N ALA A 54 3.97 5.31 -2.24
CA ALA A 54 4.64 4.35 -3.10
C ALA A 54 5.71 3.54 -2.34
N CYS A 55 6.51 4.19 -1.48
CA CYS A 55 7.51 3.50 -0.66
C CYS A 55 6.88 2.48 0.29
N GLY A 56 5.73 2.81 0.91
CA GLY A 56 4.99 1.88 1.75
C GLY A 56 4.52 0.64 0.99
N GLY A 57 3.93 0.84 -0.19
CA GLY A 57 3.49 -0.27 -1.04
C GLY A 57 4.65 -1.11 -1.59
N ILE A 58 5.77 -0.50 -1.93
CA ILE A 58 7.00 -1.21 -2.34
C ILE A 58 7.52 -2.07 -1.18
N ALA A 59 7.56 -1.54 0.05
CA ALA A 59 8.02 -2.28 1.23
C ALA A 59 7.16 -3.53 1.48
N ASN A 60 5.82 -3.39 1.45
CA ASN A 60 4.89 -4.51 1.60
C ASN A 60 5.03 -5.54 0.47
N ALA A 61 5.18 -5.09 -0.76
CA ALA A 61 5.36 -5.99 -1.90
C ALA A 61 6.69 -6.76 -1.81
N ILE A 62 7.80 -6.08 -1.49
CA ILE A 62 9.12 -6.73 -1.34
C ILE A 62 9.06 -7.79 -0.24
N VAL A 63 8.60 -7.43 0.97
CA VAL A 63 8.59 -8.40 2.08
C VAL A 63 7.71 -9.60 1.78
N SER A 64 6.60 -9.41 1.08
CA SER A 64 5.75 -10.52 0.65
C SER A 64 6.42 -11.41 -0.40
N LEU A 65 7.04 -10.81 -1.42
CA LEU A 65 7.72 -11.55 -2.49
C LEU A 65 8.87 -12.42 -1.97
N ILE A 66 9.73 -11.87 -1.10
CA ILE A 66 10.87 -12.61 -0.54
C ILE A 66 10.46 -13.69 0.47
N ASN A 67 9.26 -13.59 1.03
CA ASN A 67 8.67 -14.61 1.91
C ASN A 67 7.74 -15.58 1.16
N GLY A 68 7.98 -15.85 -0.12
CA GLY A 68 7.24 -16.86 -0.89
C GLY A 68 5.95 -16.35 -1.51
N GLY A 69 5.82 -15.04 -1.69
CA GLY A 69 4.67 -14.41 -2.35
C GLY A 69 3.47 -14.18 -1.45
N ARG A 70 3.64 -14.28 -0.13
CA ARG A 70 2.59 -13.98 0.85
C ARG A 70 3.12 -13.07 1.95
N MET A 71 2.25 -12.21 2.47
CA MET A 71 2.57 -11.34 3.59
C MET A 71 2.62 -12.14 4.89
N PRO A 72 3.77 -12.22 5.58
CA PRO A 72 3.82 -12.84 6.88
C PRO A 72 3.05 -12.01 7.92
N MET A 73 2.21 -12.68 8.72
CA MET A 73 1.35 -12.06 9.72
C MET A 73 1.52 -12.75 11.06
N LEU A 74 1.67 -11.98 12.13
CA LEU A 74 1.76 -12.49 13.50
C LEU A 74 0.38 -13.02 13.96
N GLY A 75 0.39 -14.14 14.68
CA GLY A 75 -0.81 -14.66 15.35
C GLY A 75 -1.76 -15.48 14.48
N ILE A 76 -1.47 -15.67 13.19
CA ILE A 76 -2.17 -16.67 12.38
C ILE A 76 -1.40 -18.00 12.39
N THR A 77 -2.12 -19.12 12.33
CA THR A 77 -1.56 -20.47 12.39
C THR A 77 -1.59 -21.22 11.06
N ALA A 78 -2.33 -20.69 10.07
CA ALA A 78 -2.50 -21.28 8.76
C ALA A 78 -2.34 -20.25 7.64
N VAL A 79 -1.97 -20.72 6.45
CA VAL A 79 -1.92 -19.88 5.25
C VAL A 79 -3.35 -19.51 4.84
N TYR A 80 -3.58 -18.24 4.59
CA TYR A 80 -4.88 -17.72 4.22
C TYR A 80 -4.75 -16.63 3.16
N SER A 81 -5.31 -16.85 1.97
CA SER A 81 -5.27 -15.89 0.86
C SER A 81 -3.85 -15.38 0.59
N ILE A 82 -3.62 -14.08 0.73
CA ILE A 82 -2.32 -13.42 0.56
C ILE A 82 -1.46 -13.41 1.82
N TYR A 83 -1.90 -14.05 2.91
CA TYR A 83 -1.22 -14.08 4.20
C TYR A 83 -0.65 -15.45 4.52
N GLN A 84 0.42 -15.48 5.32
CA GLN A 84 1.02 -16.70 5.88
C GLN A 84 1.48 -16.46 7.31
N PRO A 85 1.61 -17.54 8.14
CA PRO A 85 2.13 -17.41 9.49
C PRO A 85 3.55 -16.84 9.52
N MET A 86 3.80 -15.94 10.45
CA MET A 86 5.14 -15.50 10.81
C MET A 86 5.88 -16.63 11.54
N THR A 87 7.11 -16.91 11.14
CA THR A 87 7.96 -17.99 11.73
C THR A 87 9.38 -17.48 11.94
N ASP A 88 10.22 -18.27 12.59
CA ASP A 88 11.65 -17.95 12.78
C ASP A 88 12.42 -17.82 11.45
N LYS A 89 11.85 -18.35 10.34
CA LYS A 89 12.42 -18.23 8.99
C LYS A 89 11.93 -17.00 8.23
N THR A 90 11.05 -16.19 8.82
CA THR A 90 10.50 -14.99 8.18
C THR A 90 11.62 -13.98 7.95
N ILE A 91 11.76 -13.54 6.70
CA ILE A 91 12.75 -12.54 6.29
C ILE A 91 12.18 -11.15 6.55
N PHE A 92 12.95 -10.28 7.22
CA PHE A 92 12.53 -8.93 7.63
C PHE A 92 11.23 -8.90 8.45
N PRO A 93 11.16 -9.59 9.59
CA PRO A 93 9.93 -9.69 10.38
C PRO A 93 9.36 -8.34 10.83
N PHE A 94 10.21 -7.33 11.00
CA PHE A 94 9.79 -5.97 11.38
C PHE A 94 9.01 -5.22 10.29
N LEU A 95 9.09 -5.65 9.02
CA LEU A 95 8.29 -5.11 7.91
C LEU A 95 6.97 -5.87 7.69
N CYS A 96 6.77 -7.01 8.38
CA CYS A 96 5.58 -7.83 8.29
C CYS A 96 4.41 -7.24 9.10
N ASP A 97 3.26 -7.91 9.07
CA ASP A 97 2.05 -7.50 9.80
C ASP A 97 2.12 -7.95 11.26
N TRP A 98 2.52 -7.06 12.16
CA TRP A 98 2.63 -7.35 13.60
C TRP A 98 2.17 -6.20 14.50
N ILE A 99 1.89 -5.02 13.93
CA ILE A 99 1.46 -3.83 14.69
C ILE A 99 -0.05 -3.89 14.87
N SER A 100 -0.53 -3.97 16.11
CA SER A 100 -1.96 -4.00 16.39
C SER A 100 -2.65 -2.70 15.97
N SER A 101 -3.67 -2.81 15.13
CA SER A 101 -4.50 -1.67 14.74
C SER A 101 -5.39 -1.23 15.93
N PRO A 102 -5.41 0.07 16.29
CA PRO A 102 -6.29 0.56 17.37
C PRO A 102 -7.78 0.57 16.97
N PHE A 103 -8.10 0.46 15.68
CA PHE A 103 -9.47 0.63 15.19
C PHE A 103 -10.13 -0.67 14.74
N ARG A 104 -9.39 -1.74 14.52
CA ARG A 104 -9.90 -3.03 14.05
C ARG A 104 -9.00 -4.18 14.51
N HIS A 105 -9.56 -5.41 14.51
CA HIS A 105 -8.86 -6.64 14.87
C HIS A 105 -7.95 -7.17 13.75
N TYR A 106 -7.16 -6.31 13.11
CA TYR A 106 -6.14 -6.74 12.17
C TYR A 106 -4.80 -6.06 12.45
N LEU A 107 -3.75 -6.70 12.00
CA LEU A 107 -2.40 -6.21 12.15
C LEU A 107 -2.00 -5.35 10.96
N LEU A 108 -1.07 -4.45 11.19
CA LEU A 108 -0.50 -3.54 10.22
C LEU A 108 1.00 -3.76 10.14
N SER A 109 1.54 -3.50 8.97
CA SER A 109 2.97 -3.37 8.73
C SER A 109 3.45 -1.91 8.81
N PHE A 110 4.74 -1.69 8.83
CA PHE A 110 5.31 -0.34 8.62
C PHE A 110 4.95 0.21 7.24
N GLY A 111 4.85 -0.64 6.22
CA GLY A 111 4.41 -0.25 4.89
C GLY A 111 2.99 0.32 4.89
N ASP A 112 2.07 -0.27 5.67
CA ASP A 112 0.69 0.24 5.79
C ASP A 112 0.65 1.62 6.45
N ILE A 113 1.50 1.86 7.44
CA ILE A 113 1.63 3.17 8.06
C ILE A 113 2.11 4.21 7.04
N LEU A 114 3.13 3.88 6.24
CA LEU A 114 3.62 4.77 5.19
C LEU A 114 2.56 5.02 4.10
N LEU A 115 1.78 4.00 3.72
CA LEU A 115 0.64 4.12 2.81
C LEU A 115 -0.38 5.11 3.36
N ALA A 116 -0.78 4.94 4.62
CA ALA A 116 -1.78 5.80 5.26
C ALA A 116 -1.30 7.26 5.42
N VAL A 117 -0.07 7.46 5.87
CA VAL A 117 0.57 8.79 5.99
C VAL A 117 0.70 9.43 4.61
N GLY A 118 1.18 8.69 3.63
CA GLY A 118 1.38 9.18 2.27
C GLY A 118 0.09 9.67 1.62
N ILE A 119 -0.98 8.88 1.68
CA ILE A 119 -2.27 9.27 1.12
C ILE A 119 -2.88 10.46 1.86
N THR A 120 -2.72 10.54 3.18
CA THR A 120 -3.20 11.66 3.99
C THR A 120 -2.51 12.96 3.58
N ILE A 121 -1.18 12.96 3.45
CA ILE A 121 -0.42 14.13 3.00
C ILE A 121 -0.85 14.54 1.59
N PHE A 122 -1.00 13.59 0.68
CA PHE A 122 -1.45 13.84 -0.69
C PHE A 122 -2.82 14.53 -0.72
N LEU A 123 -3.78 14.06 0.07
CA LEU A 123 -5.12 14.65 0.17
C LEU A 123 -5.07 16.08 0.73
N ILE A 124 -4.29 16.31 1.79
CA ILE A 124 -4.10 17.65 2.38
C ILE A 124 -3.50 18.62 1.35
N GLN A 125 -2.49 18.19 0.60
CA GLN A 125 -1.89 19.00 -0.46
C GLN A 125 -2.90 19.34 -1.57
N GLY A 126 -3.73 18.37 -1.95
CA GLY A 126 -4.81 18.56 -2.93
C GLY A 126 -5.83 19.58 -2.46
N LEU A 127 -6.33 19.45 -1.25
CA LEU A 127 -7.30 20.38 -0.65
C LEU A 127 -6.73 21.81 -0.52
N ALA A 128 -5.49 21.93 -0.07
CA ALA A 128 -4.82 23.24 0.03
C ALA A 128 -4.64 23.91 -1.35
N GLY A 129 -4.39 23.12 -2.39
CA GLY A 129 -4.34 23.60 -3.78
C GLY A 129 -5.68 24.09 -4.28
N LEU A 130 -6.75 23.34 -4.04
CA LEU A 130 -8.12 23.75 -4.38
C LEU A 130 -8.53 25.04 -3.68
N TRP A 131 -8.25 25.13 -2.37
CA TRP A 131 -8.54 26.32 -1.57
C TRP A 131 -7.87 27.58 -2.12
N ARG A 132 -6.57 27.48 -2.46
CA ARG A 132 -5.82 28.59 -3.07
C ARG A 132 -6.43 29.04 -4.40
N ASN A 133 -6.81 28.08 -5.25
CA ASN A 133 -7.42 28.37 -6.55
C ASN A 133 -8.79 29.07 -6.40
N LEU A 134 -9.61 28.61 -5.45
CA LEU A 134 -10.91 29.25 -5.14
C LEU A 134 -10.72 30.67 -4.62
N LYS A 135 -9.79 30.87 -3.68
CA LYS A 135 -9.51 32.21 -3.12
C LYS A 135 -9.04 33.20 -4.19
N ASN A 136 -8.25 32.74 -5.17
CA ASN A 136 -7.79 33.59 -6.27
C ASN A 136 -8.94 33.97 -7.24
N LYS A 137 -9.92 33.08 -7.44
CA LYS A 137 -11.11 33.39 -8.27
C LYS A 137 -12.10 34.38 -7.63
N ILE A 138 -12.15 34.42 -6.29
CA ILE A 138 -13.05 35.31 -5.55
C ILE A 138 -12.48 36.74 -5.46
N LYS A 139 -11.16 36.89 -5.65
CA LYS A 139 -10.51 38.23 -5.60
C LYS A 139 -10.57 39.00 -6.91
N ILE A 140 -11.20 38.50 -7.96
CA ILE A 140 -11.49 39.15 -9.22
C ILE A 140 -12.90 39.77 -9.15
#